data_6a8652710f0eb809f3e2b8bcebbf4143
#
_entry.id   6a8652710f0eb809f3e2b8bcebbf4143
#
_cell.length_a   1.000
_cell.length_b   1.000
_cell.length_c   1.000
_cell.angle_alpha   90.00
_cell.angle_beta   90.00
_cell.angle_gamma   90.00
#
_symmetry.space_group_name_H-M   'P 1'
#
loop_
_entity.id
_entity.type
_entity.pdbx_description
1 polymer ?
#
loop_
_entity_poly.entity_id
_entity_poly.type
_entity_poly.pdbx_seq_one_letter_code
_entity_poly.pdbx_strand_id
1 'polypeptide(L)'
;MKTPAFEVHMPKTLDHALEIAKDLHEGGHDFDWISGGTDLIPNYKWGINPKSHVISMSGVSELEGISTTRIGAMVRLQDIVESSVAHPLIVEAAGTIASVMIRRSGTLGGNLCLDTRCFWLNQSETWRKSIDYCHKCDEGTGADCRVIPNQNELCVATYQGDLAPALMCLDAQIHLASHRGTRSMPLEDFFQ
;
A
#
# COMPACT_ATOMS: atom_id res chain seq x y z
N MET A 1 -22.81 2.05 0.37
CA MET A 1 -21.56 2.76 0.68
C MET A 1 -21.26 3.72 -0.47
N LYS A 2 -20.94 4.96 -0.18
CA LYS A 2 -20.60 5.99 -1.18
C LYS A 2 -19.09 6.21 -1.11
N THR A 3 -18.37 6.03 -2.20
CA THR A 3 -16.95 6.41 -2.28
C THR A 3 -16.85 7.93 -2.15
N PRO A 4 -16.01 8.49 -1.26
CA PRO A 4 -15.79 9.92 -1.19
C PRO A 4 -15.25 10.44 -2.52
N ALA A 5 -15.46 11.71 -2.81
CA ALA A 5 -14.87 12.35 -3.97
C ALA A 5 -13.37 12.59 -3.73
N PHE A 6 -12.55 12.31 -4.73
CA PHE A 6 -11.13 12.60 -4.74
C PHE A 6 -10.68 12.94 -6.17
N GLU A 7 -9.62 13.70 -6.27
CA GLU A 7 -8.96 14.03 -7.53
C GLU A 7 -7.92 12.94 -7.86
N VAL A 8 -7.87 12.50 -9.12
CA VAL A 8 -6.92 11.49 -9.58
C VAL A 8 -5.87 12.13 -10.48
N HIS A 9 -4.61 12.04 -10.07
CA HIS A 9 -3.46 12.42 -10.87
C HIS A 9 -2.91 11.21 -11.59
N MET A 10 -2.62 11.33 -12.90
CA MET A 10 -2.19 10.21 -13.76
C MET A 10 -0.84 10.50 -14.43
N PRO A 11 0.27 10.52 -13.67
CA PRO A 11 1.60 10.69 -14.23
C PRO A 11 1.96 9.57 -15.21
N LYS A 12 2.89 9.87 -16.13
CA LYS A 12 3.41 8.90 -17.13
C LYS A 12 4.84 8.48 -16.86
N THR A 13 5.54 9.20 -15.99
CA THR A 13 6.92 8.91 -15.57
C THR A 13 7.02 8.96 -14.06
N LEU A 14 8.06 8.32 -13.52
CA LEU A 14 8.33 8.36 -12.10
C LEU A 14 8.64 9.78 -11.61
N ASP A 15 9.44 10.52 -12.36
CA ASP A 15 9.79 11.91 -12.01
C ASP A 15 8.55 12.80 -11.93
N HIS A 16 7.62 12.69 -12.90
CA HIS A 16 6.37 13.45 -12.85
C HIS A 16 5.48 13.05 -11.67
N ALA A 17 5.46 11.75 -11.30
CA ALA A 17 4.73 11.31 -10.11
C ALA A 17 5.31 11.92 -8.82
N LEU A 18 6.63 11.98 -8.71
CA LEU A 18 7.32 12.58 -7.57
C LEU A 18 7.16 14.11 -7.51
N GLU A 19 7.10 14.78 -8.67
CA GLU A 19 6.80 16.20 -8.77
C GLU A 19 5.40 16.53 -8.26
N ILE A 20 4.36 15.79 -8.74
CA ILE A 20 2.99 15.94 -8.24
C ILE A 20 2.93 15.72 -6.72
N ALA A 21 3.58 14.68 -6.21
CA ALA A 21 3.59 14.40 -4.78
C ALA A 21 4.23 15.52 -3.96
N LYS A 22 5.31 16.10 -4.49
CA LYS A 22 5.98 17.27 -3.88
C LYS A 22 5.06 18.49 -3.85
N ASP A 23 4.43 18.82 -4.99
CA ASP A 23 3.55 19.98 -5.11
C ASP A 23 2.33 19.87 -4.18
N LEU A 24 1.73 18.69 -4.10
CA LEU A 24 0.62 18.43 -3.17
C LEU A 24 1.07 18.59 -1.72
N HIS A 25 2.21 18.03 -1.35
CA HIS A 25 2.76 18.15 0.00
C HIS A 25 3.08 19.61 0.37
N GLU A 26 3.74 20.35 -0.53
CA GLU A 26 4.05 21.77 -0.33
C GLU A 26 2.79 22.66 -0.28
N GLY A 27 1.74 22.25 -1.00
CA GLY A 27 0.40 22.86 -0.96
C GLY A 27 -0.41 22.51 0.30
N GLY A 28 0.10 21.66 1.18
CA GLY A 28 -0.60 21.21 2.39
C GLY A 28 -1.74 20.23 2.12
N HIS A 29 -1.70 19.54 0.98
CA HIS A 29 -2.68 18.53 0.60
C HIS A 29 -2.19 17.13 0.91
N ASP A 30 -3.02 16.35 1.60
CA ASP A 30 -2.80 14.93 1.80
C ASP A 30 -3.19 14.14 0.56
N PHE A 31 -2.42 13.12 0.25
CA PHE A 31 -2.67 12.22 -0.88
C PHE A 31 -2.30 10.78 -0.57
N ASP A 32 -2.86 9.87 -1.35
CA ASP A 32 -2.45 8.46 -1.37
C ASP A 32 -1.89 8.05 -2.73
N TRP A 33 -0.93 7.13 -2.71
CA TRP A 33 -0.49 6.41 -3.91
C TRP A 33 -1.47 5.28 -4.22
N ILE A 34 -1.90 5.16 -5.47
CA ILE A 34 -2.70 4.02 -5.90
C ILE A 34 -2.01 3.24 -7.02
N SER A 35 -1.82 1.95 -6.77
CA SER A 35 -1.40 0.97 -7.78
C SER A 35 -2.63 0.24 -8.34
N GLY A 36 -2.89 -0.98 -7.90
CA GLY A 36 -4.07 -1.76 -8.31
C GLY A 36 -5.39 -1.39 -7.63
N GLY A 37 -5.35 -0.60 -6.56
CA GLY A 37 -6.52 -0.12 -5.81
C GLY A 37 -7.34 -1.20 -5.08
N THR A 38 -6.88 -2.44 -5.07
CA THR A 38 -7.61 -3.58 -4.50
C THR A 38 -7.76 -3.51 -2.98
N ASP A 39 -6.99 -2.67 -2.33
CA ASP A 39 -7.06 -2.38 -0.90
C ASP A 39 -7.55 -0.95 -0.63
N LEU A 40 -6.94 0.04 -1.25
CA LEU A 40 -7.21 1.45 -1.01
C LEU A 40 -8.69 1.81 -1.29
N ILE A 41 -9.24 1.38 -2.43
CA ILE A 41 -10.62 1.71 -2.79
C ILE A 41 -11.66 1.08 -1.86
N PRO A 42 -11.55 -0.19 -1.44
CA PRO A 42 -12.38 -0.74 -0.35
C PRO A 42 -12.29 0.06 0.95
N ASN A 43 -11.09 0.49 1.38
CA ASN A 43 -10.92 1.31 2.57
C ASN A 43 -11.64 2.68 2.43
N TYR A 44 -11.50 3.33 1.28
CA TYR A 44 -12.21 4.58 0.97
C TYR A 44 -13.75 4.42 1.03
N LYS A 45 -14.27 3.29 0.51
CA LYS A 45 -15.71 2.97 0.60
C LYS A 45 -16.20 2.81 2.04
N TRP A 46 -15.32 2.47 2.95
CA TRP A 46 -15.60 2.37 4.38
C TRP A 46 -15.28 3.67 5.13
N GLY A 47 -14.82 4.71 4.43
CA GLY A 47 -14.42 5.99 5.02
C GLY A 47 -13.15 5.89 5.86
N ILE A 48 -12.29 4.89 5.60
CA ILE A 48 -11.03 4.74 6.36
C ILE A 48 -10.00 5.69 5.75
N ASN A 49 -9.72 6.76 6.46
CA ASN A 49 -8.69 7.78 6.18
C ASN A 49 -8.63 8.19 4.70
N PRO A 50 -9.75 8.51 4.02
CA PRO A 50 -9.73 8.86 2.62
C PRO A 50 -9.07 10.22 2.41
N LYS A 51 -8.18 10.29 1.42
CA LYS A 51 -7.50 11.53 1.03
C LYS A 51 -8.23 12.19 -0.13
N SER A 52 -8.08 13.52 -0.25
CA SER A 52 -8.69 14.30 -1.34
C SER A 52 -7.97 14.16 -2.69
N HIS A 53 -6.74 13.66 -2.67
CA HIS A 53 -5.94 13.43 -3.87
C HIS A 53 -5.40 12.00 -3.90
N VAL A 54 -5.35 11.43 -5.10
CA VAL A 54 -4.79 10.10 -5.35
C VAL A 54 -3.86 10.16 -6.56
N ILE A 55 -2.62 9.68 -6.40
CA ILE A 55 -1.64 9.62 -7.49
C ILE A 55 -1.59 8.19 -8.03
N SER A 56 -2.07 8.01 -9.27
CA SER A 56 -2.12 6.68 -9.91
C SER A 56 -0.78 6.32 -10.55
N MET A 57 -0.22 5.20 -10.12
CA MET A 57 1.03 4.68 -10.66
C MET A 57 0.84 3.83 -11.93
N SER A 58 -0.41 3.62 -12.38
CA SER A 58 -0.74 2.73 -13.52
C SER A 58 -0.17 3.17 -14.88
N GLY A 59 0.33 4.40 -14.98
CA GLY A 59 0.96 4.92 -16.20
C GLY A 59 2.49 4.97 -16.17
N VAL A 60 3.12 4.53 -15.08
CA VAL A 60 4.56 4.67 -14.85
C VAL A 60 5.27 3.37 -15.22
N SER A 61 5.69 3.27 -16.49
CA SER A 61 6.28 2.04 -17.05
C SER A 61 7.65 1.67 -16.45
N GLU A 62 8.38 2.62 -15.87
CA GLU A 62 9.66 2.39 -15.19
C GLU A 62 9.52 1.45 -13.97
N LEU A 63 8.30 1.31 -13.44
CA LEU A 63 7.98 0.45 -12.31
C LEU A 63 7.48 -0.94 -12.74
N GLU A 64 7.50 -1.26 -14.01
CA GLU A 64 7.11 -2.55 -14.56
C GLU A 64 8.32 -3.46 -14.81
N GLY A 65 8.04 -4.72 -15.21
CA GLY A 65 9.04 -5.70 -15.64
C GLY A 65 9.45 -6.69 -14.55
N ILE A 66 9.71 -7.92 -15.01
CA ILE A 66 10.20 -9.05 -14.20
C ILE A 66 11.49 -9.57 -14.82
N SER A 67 12.51 -9.74 -14.00
CA SER A 67 13.75 -10.44 -14.35
C SER A 67 14.13 -11.42 -13.22
N THR A 68 15.20 -12.16 -13.40
CA THR A 68 15.72 -13.09 -12.37
C THR A 68 16.18 -12.38 -11.09
N THR A 69 16.48 -11.09 -11.16
CA THR A 69 17.05 -10.31 -10.04
C THR A 69 16.22 -9.09 -9.65
N ARG A 70 15.18 -8.75 -10.41
CA ARG A 70 14.36 -7.56 -10.16
C ARG A 70 12.91 -7.77 -10.57
N ILE A 71 12.00 -7.31 -9.73
CA ILE A 71 10.57 -7.22 -10.03
C ILE A 71 10.15 -5.77 -9.75
N GLY A 72 9.50 -5.14 -10.73
CA GLY A 72 9.01 -3.78 -10.62
C GLY A 72 7.81 -3.67 -9.68
N ALA A 73 7.66 -2.52 -9.02
CA ALA A 73 6.59 -2.29 -8.04
C ALA A 73 5.18 -2.37 -8.66
N MET A 74 5.03 -2.06 -9.96
CA MET A 74 3.76 -2.10 -10.68
C MET A 74 3.47 -3.44 -11.36
N VAL A 75 4.36 -4.42 -11.26
CA VAL A 75 4.11 -5.79 -11.72
C VAL A 75 2.92 -6.37 -10.97
N ARG A 76 1.95 -6.89 -11.71
CA ARG A 76 0.75 -7.49 -11.13
C ARG A 76 1.10 -8.82 -10.47
N LEU A 77 0.41 -9.13 -9.39
CA LEU A 77 0.60 -10.39 -8.68
C LEU A 77 0.34 -11.61 -9.59
N GLN A 78 -0.61 -11.51 -10.50
CA GLN A 78 -0.89 -12.59 -11.45
C GLN A 78 0.23 -12.77 -12.48
N ASP A 79 0.88 -11.69 -12.92
CA ASP A 79 2.01 -11.77 -13.84
C ASP A 79 3.24 -12.42 -13.15
N ILE A 80 3.37 -12.25 -11.83
CA ILE A 80 4.37 -12.99 -11.02
C ILE A 80 4.06 -14.49 -11.01
N VAL A 81 2.81 -14.85 -10.77
CA VAL A 81 2.36 -16.27 -10.75
C VAL A 81 2.59 -16.95 -12.09
N GLU A 82 2.40 -16.25 -13.19
CA GLU A 82 2.55 -16.76 -14.56
C GLU A 82 4.01 -16.63 -15.08
N SER A 83 4.91 -16.06 -14.28
CA SER A 83 6.30 -15.81 -14.68
C SER A 83 7.13 -17.09 -14.68
N SER A 84 7.87 -17.30 -15.77
CA SER A 84 8.89 -18.35 -15.87
C SER A 84 10.30 -17.91 -15.40
N VAL A 85 10.47 -16.62 -15.05
CA VAL A 85 11.77 -16.04 -14.67
C VAL A 85 11.83 -15.60 -13.21
N ALA A 86 10.69 -15.37 -12.56
CA ALA A 86 10.64 -15.05 -11.13
C ALA A 86 11.06 -16.27 -10.28
N HIS A 87 11.63 -15.99 -9.10
CA HIS A 87 12.05 -17.06 -8.18
C HIS A 87 10.84 -17.93 -7.76
N PRO A 88 10.94 -19.28 -7.73
CA PRO A 88 9.82 -20.18 -7.43
C PRO A 88 9.10 -19.86 -6.09
N LEU A 89 9.85 -19.49 -5.07
CA LEU A 89 9.27 -19.10 -3.77
C LEU A 89 8.33 -17.90 -3.90
N ILE A 90 8.70 -16.90 -4.72
CA ILE A 90 7.88 -15.71 -4.94
C ILE A 90 6.64 -16.04 -5.79
N VAL A 91 6.79 -16.91 -6.78
CA VAL A 91 5.68 -17.43 -7.60
C VAL A 91 4.67 -18.16 -6.72
N GLU A 92 5.13 -19.05 -5.85
CA GLU A 92 4.28 -19.78 -4.91
C GLU A 92 3.57 -18.83 -3.94
N ALA A 93 4.31 -17.94 -3.28
CA ALA A 93 3.74 -16.95 -2.36
C ALA A 93 2.70 -16.07 -3.05
N ALA A 94 2.98 -15.55 -4.26
CA ALA A 94 2.03 -14.76 -5.03
C ALA A 94 0.76 -15.55 -5.37
N GLY A 95 0.89 -16.85 -5.63
CA GLY A 95 -0.23 -17.76 -5.94
C GLY A 95 -1.22 -17.94 -4.79
N THR A 96 -0.79 -17.76 -3.54
CA THR A 96 -1.65 -17.87 -2.35
C THR A 96 -2.46 -16.60 -2.07
N ILE A 97 -2.11 -15.45 -2.69
CA ILE A 97 -2.76 -14.17 -2.43
C ILE A 97 -4.14 -14.13 -3.05
N ALA A 98 -5.16 -13.93 -2.24
CA ALA A 98 -6.53 -13.62 -2.64
C ALA A 98 -7.05 -14.50 -3.82
N SER A 99 -7.77 -13.89 -4.77
CA SER A 99 -8.28 -14.55 -5.98
C SER A 99 -7.52 -14.08 -7.22
N VAL A 100 -7.63 -14.84 -8.33
CA VAL A 100 -7.06 -14.47 -9.64
C VAL A 100 -7.51 -13.07 -10.06
N MET A 101 -8.77 -12.71 -9.83
CA MET A 101 -9.29 -11.38 -10.19
C MET A 101 -8.61 -10.27 -9.40
N ILE A 102 -8.36 -10.48 -8.11
CA ILE A 102 -7.62 -9.52 -7.27
C ILE A 102 -6.16 -9.45 -7.73
N ARG A 103 -5.50 -10.59 -7.98
CA ARG A 103 -4.10 -10.63 -8.43
C ARG A 103 -3.88 -9.96 -9.80
N ARG A 104 -4.89 -9.94 -10.67
CA ARG A 104 -4.83 -9.23 -11.98
C ARG A 104 -4.85 -7.71 -11.83
N SER A 105 -5.21 -7.18 -10.69
CA SER A 105 -5.19 -5.75 -10.39
C SER A 105 -4.14 -5.40 -9.34
N GLY A 106 -4.02 -6.20 -8.29
CA GLY A 106 -3.03 -6.01 -7.22
C GLY A 106 -1.60 -6.15 -7.74
N THR A 107 -0.69 -5.34 -7.21
CA THR A 107 0.71 -5.26 -7.65
C THR A 107 1.66 -5.62 -6.51
N LEU A 108 2.92 -5.92 -6.85
CA LEU A 108 3.98 -6.18 -5.86
C LEU A 108 4.14 -5.01 -4.89
N GLY A 109 4.33 -3.79 -5.40
CA GLY A 109 4.49 -2.60 -4.57
C GLY A 109 3.27 -2.34 -3.68
N GLY A 110 2.05 -2.50 -4.23
CA GLY A 110 0.83 -2.39 -3.45
C GLY A 110 0.73 -3.43 -2.34
N ASN A 111 1.19 -4.66 -2.56
CA ASN A 111 1.23 -5.70 -1.53
C ASN A 111 2.28 -5.40 -0.44
N LEU A 112 3.46 -4.91 -0.82
CA LEU A 112 4.50 -4.52 0.15
C LEU A 112 4.12 -3.28 0.97
N CYS A 113 3.33 -2.37 0.41
CA CYS A 113 2.88 -1.15 1.07
C CYS A 113 1.48 -1.30 1.71
N LEU A 114 0.98 -2.53 1.91
CA LEU A 114 -0.27 -2.75 2.63
C LEU A 114 -0.17 -2.22 4.05
N ASP A 115 -1.21 -1.51 4.46
CA ASP A 115 -1.33 -1.07 5.85
C ASP A 115 -1.69 -2.24 6.78
N THR A 116 -1.47 -2.04 8.07
CA THR A 116 -1.84 -3.00 9.11
C THR A 116 -3.35 -3.24 9.15
N ARG A 117 -3.77 -4.44 9.54
CA ARG A 117 -5.18 -4.81 9.65
C ARG A 117 -5.58 -4.97 11.11
N CYS A 118 -6.71 -4.35 11.44
CA CYS A 118 -7.29 -4.45 12.76
C CYS A 118 -8.81 -4.50 12.66
N PHE A 119 -9.43 -5.42 13.41
CA PHE A 119 -10.89 -5.51 13.50
C PHE A 119 -11.54 -4.16 13.86
N TRP A 120 -10.90 -3.39 14.73
CA TRP A 120 -11.41 -2.11 15.23
C TRP A 120 -11.28 -0.95 14.25
N LEU A 121 -10.37 -1.04 13.28
CA LEU A 121 -10.20 -0.02 12.23
C LEU A 121 -10.97 -0.38 10.96
N ASN A 122 -10.86 -1.63 10.50
CA ASN A 122 -11.39 -2.06 9.19
C ASN A 122 -12.90 -2.33 9.24
N GLN A 123 -13.67 -1.34 9.66
CA GLN A 123 -15.12 -1.32 9.79
C GLN A 123 -15.72 -0.08 9.12
N SER A 124 -17.05 -0.08 8.94
CA SER A 124 -17.75 1.11 8.44
C SER A 124 -17.59 2.31 9.38
N GLU A 125 -17.64 3.51 8.84
CA GLU A 125 -17.59 4.75 9.61
C GLU A 125 -18.62 4.79 10.75
N THR A 126 -19.87 4.40 10.47
CA THR A 126 -20.94 4.34 11.48
C THR A 126 -20.56 3.44 12.65
N TRP A 127 -19.96 2.28 12.36
CA TRP A 127 -19.52 1.36 13.40
C TRP A 127 -18.35 1.95 14.21
N ARG A 128 -17.31 2.49 13.53
CA ARG A 128 -16.18 3.12 14.21
C ARG A 128 -16.61 4.27 15.10
N LYS A 129 -17.55 5.10 14.62
CA LYS A 129 -18.13 6.19 15.40
C LYS A 129 -18.84 5.70 16.66
N SER A 130 -19.56 4.57 16.59
CA SER A 130 -20.29 4.03 17.73
C SER A 130 -19.40 3.56 18.88
N ILE A 131 -18.12 3.29 18.61
CA ILE A 131 -17.11 2.90 19.60
C ILE A 131 -16.12 4.03 19.90
N ASP A 132 -16.40 5.25 19.43
CA ASP A 132 -15.50 6.40 19.57
C ASP A 132 -14.13 6.15 18.94
N TYR A 133 -14.12 5.55 17.72
CA TYR A 133 -12.95 5.29 16.89
C TYR A 133 -11.81 4.54 17.59
N CYS A 134 -10.63 4.50 17.00
CA CYS A 134 -9.37 4.10 17.59
C CYS A 134 -8.29 5.15 17.24
N HIS A 135 -7.18 5.15 17.94
CA HIS A 135 -6.12 6.17 17.80
C HIS A 135 -5.51 6.28 16.39
N LYS A 136 -5.68 5.26 15.54
CA LYS A 136 -5.19 5.24 14.15
C LYS A 136 -6.17 5.90 13.16
N CYS A 137 -7.42 6.15 13.54
CA CYS A 137 -8.37 6.84 12.66
C CYS A 137 -8.08 8.34 12.61
N ASP A 138 -8.20 8.97 11.44
CA ASP A 138 -8.08 10.43 11.30
C ASP A 138 -9.10 11.18 12.19
N GLU A 139 -10.29 10.60 12.40
CA GLU A 139 -11.33 11.15 13.26
C GLU A 139 -11.15 10.81 14.75
N GLY A 140 -10.24 9.90 15.06
CA GLY A 140 -10.06 9.33 16.40
C GLY A 140 -9.22 10.20 17.33
N THR A 141 -9.40 11.51 17.35
CA THR A 141 -8.64 12.43 18.21
C THR A 141 -8.79 12.07 19.68
N GLY A 142 -7.70 11.67 20.31
CA GLY A 142 -7.67 11.27 21.73
C GLY A 142 -8.24 9.89 22.01
N ALA A 143 -8.71 9.15 21.00
CA ALA A 143 -9.13 7.77 21.16
C ALA A 143 -7.95 6.88 21.57
N ASP A 144 -8.20 5.90 22.42
CA ASP A 144 -7.22 4.89 22.82
C ASP A 144 -7.20 3.69 21.86
N CYS A 145 -6.14 2.90 21.90
CA CYS A 145 -6.09 1.63 21.20
C CYS A 145 -7.14 0.67 21.77
N ARG A 146 -8.01 0.13 20.89
CA ARG A 146 -9.07 -0.80 21.30
C ARG A 146 -8.59 -2.23 21.52
N VAL A 147 -7.33 -2.51 21.13
CA VAL A 147 -6.69 -3.83 21.34
C VAL A 147 -5.89 -3.83 22.65
N ILE A 148 -5.03 -2.83 22.83
CA ILE A 148 -4.20 -2.67 24.02
C ILE A 148 -4.53 -1.31 24.65
N PRO A 149 -5.27 -1.29 25.76
CA PRO A 149 -5.60 -0.05 26.47
C PRO A 149 -4.32 0.68 26.93
N ASN A 150 -4.37 2.00 26.93
CA ASN A 150 -3.27 2.91 27.24
C ASN A 150 -2.08 2.80 26.27
N GLN A 151 -2.28 2.23 25.10
CA GLN A 151 -1.36 2.22 23.97
C GLN A 151 -1.64 3.47 23.11
N ASN A 152 -0.84 4.51 23.20
CA ASN A 152 -1.19 5.82 22.66
C ASN A 152 -0.47 6.23 21.37
N GLU A 153 0.69 5.70 21.03
CA GLU A 153 1.46 6.21 19.89
C GLU A 153 1.62 5.21 18.74
N LEU A 154 1.84 3.93 19.04
CA LEU A 154 2.08 2.91 18.02
C LEU A 154 0.88 1.98 17.85
N CYS A 155 0.46 1.80 16.59
CA CYS A 155 -0.51 0.77 16.25
C CYS A 155 0.17 -0.60 16.30
N VAL A 156 -0.36 -1.52 17.13
CA VAL A 156 0.13 -2.91 17.28
C VAL A 156 -0.55 -3.89 16.32
N ALA A 157 -1.31 -3.39 15.36
CA ALA A 157 -1.97 -4.23 14.36
C ALA A 157 -0.95 -4.89 13.44
N THR A 158 -1.28 -6.11 13.01
CA THR A 158 -0.39 -6.92 12.19
C THR A 158 -0.29 -6.38 10.76
N TYR A 159 0.92 -6.30 10.22
CA TYR A 159 1.18 -6.11 8.79
C TYR A 159 0.63 -7.29 7.99
N GLN A 160 0.10 -7.01 6.79
CA GLN A 160 -0.67 -7.99 6.02
C GLN A 160 -0.15 -8.22 4.59
N GLY A 161 1.04 -7.74 4.25
CA GLY A 161 1.66 -8.00 2.94
C GLY A 161 2.22 -9.42 2.86
N ASP A 162 1.64 -10.24 2.00
CA ASP A 162 1.97 -11.67 1.91
C ASP A 162 3.34 -11.95 1.28
N LEU A 163 3.81 -11.05 0.37
CA LEU A 163 5.08 -11.26 -0.35
C LEU A 163 6.32 -10.86 0.47
N ALA A 164 6.17 -9.99 1.46
CA ALA A 164 7.32 -9.52 2.22
C ALA A 164 8.10 -10.65 2.91
N PRO A 165 7.47 -11.61 3.62
CA PRO A 165 8.21 -12.71 4.23
C PRO A 165 8.98 -13.57 3.21
N ALA A 166 8.37 -13.86 2.06
CA ALA A 166 9.01 -14.65 1.02
C ALA A 166 10.22 -13.92 0.39
N LEU A 167 10.10 -12.60 0.19
CA LEU A 167 11.19 -11.76 -0.31
C LEU A 167 12.31 -11.61 0.73
N MET A 168 11.99 -11.50 2.01
CA MET A 168 12.98 -11.48 3.11
C MET A 168 13.79 -12.77 3.19
N CYS A 169 13.17 -13.95 2.94
CA CYS A 169 13.89 -15.22 2.87
C CYS A 169 14.91 -15.28 1.71
N LEU A 170 14.85 -14.35 0.78
CA LEU A 170 15.78 -14.22 -0.37
C LEU A 170 16.73 -13.03 -0.22
N ASP A 171 16.85 -12.46 0.98
CA ASP A 171 17.67 -11.28 1.27
C ASP A 171 17.40 -10.11 0.29
N ALA A 172 16.11 -9.92 -0.07
CA ALA A 172 15.74 -8.94 -1.07
C ALA A 172 16.04 -7.51 -0.64
N GLN A 173 16.47 -6.70 -1.60
CA GLN A 173 16.66 -5.26 -1.44
C GLN A 173 15.42 -4.53 -1.98
N ILE A 174 14.97 -3.49 -1.27
CA ILE A 174 13.98 -2.56 -1.77
C ILE A 174 14.64 -1.29 -2.31
N HIS A 175 14.17 -0.84 -3.47
CA HIS A 175 14.63 0.42 -4.08
C HIS A 175 13.50 1.45 -3.98
N LEU A 176 13.76 2.55 -3.31
CA LEU A 176 12.82 3.62 -3.07
C LEU A 176 13.24 4.88 -3.81
N ALA A 177 12.27 5.59 -4.38
CA ALA A 177 12.47 6.88 -5.03
C ALA A 177 11.66 7.96 -4.31
N SER A 178 12.24 9.16 -4.22
CA SER A 178 11.59 10.37 -3.70
C SER A 178 12.11 11.58 -4.46
N HIS A 179 11.49 12.75 -4.25
CA HIS A 179 11.99 14.02 -4.77
C HIS A 179 13.41 14.38 -4.29
N ARG A 180 13.91 13.72 -3.23
CA ARG A 180 15.27 13.91 -2.67
C ARG A 180 16.29 12.95 -3.28
N GLY A 181 15.86 12.03 -4.16
CA GLY A 181 16.68 11.03 -4.79
C GLY A 181 16.22 9.60 -4.50
N THR A 182 17.07 8.64 -4.85
CA THR A 182 16.81 7.20 -4.68
C THR A 182 17.65 6.64 -3.53
N ARG A 183 17.11 5.62 -2.86
CA ARG A 183 17.83 4.84 -1.85
C ARG A 183 17.50 3.37 -1.98
N SER A 184 18.43 2.52 -1.55
CA SER A 184 18.23 1.08 -1.46
C SER A 184 18.53 0.62 -0.04
N MET A 185 17.80 -0.36 0.43
CA MET A 185 17.98 -0.96 1.77
C MET A 185 17.51 -2.41 1.76
N PRO A 186 17.99 -3.24 2.71
CA PRO A 186 17.37 -4.53 2.96
C PRO A 186 15.86 -4.38 3.20
N LEU A 187 15.07 -5.32 2.67
CA LEU A 187 13.60 -5.22 2.81
C LEU A 187 13.15 -5.27 4.27
N GLU A 188 13.87 -5.97 5.13
CA GLU A 188 13.60 -6.04 6.57
C GLU A 188 13.65 -4.66 7.25
N ASP A 189 14.54 -3.77 6.81
CA ASP A 189 14.69 -2.42 7.35
C ASP A 189 13.54 -1.49 6.91
N PHE A 190 12.77 -1.88 5.91
CA PHE A 190 11.64 -1.09 5.41
C PHE A 190 10.44 -1.10 6.35
N PHE A 191 10.32 -2.12 7.18
CA PHE A 191 9.19 -2.33 8.10
C PHE A 191 9.51 -1.98 9.56
N GLN A 192 10.62 -1.33 9.83
CA GLN A 192 11.05 -0.91 11.17
C GLN A 192 10.48 0.44 11.59
#